data_d6c8e3312fb408ca8414492038583278
#
_entry.id   d6c8e3312fb408ca8414492038583278
#
_cell.length_a   1.000
_cell.length_b   1.000
_cell.length_c   1.000
_cell.angle_alpha   90.00
_cell.angle_beta   90.00
_cell.angle_gamma   90.00
#
_symmetry.space_group_name_H-M   'P 1'
#
loop_
_entity.id
_entity.type
_entity.pdbx_description
1 polymer ?
#
loop_
_entity_poly.entity_id
_entity_poly.type
_entity_poly.pdbx_seq_one_letter_code
_entity_poly.pdbx_strand_id
1 'polypeptide(L)'
;MQYKITLGLLFLLFSCNTNIDFIEYNSVDGIWHKDSIQHFNFELDSAENLSYKSFVNLRIDEKYQFENIFLIVSLKDSSEILSIDTLEYKLADKYGNFTGNKRINIVENSLLHKENISFANNKKYFVSIQHAMRIICLLYTSPSPRDNR
;
A
#
# COMPACT_ATOMS: atom_id res chain seq x y z
N MET A 1 34.29 -10.20 33.97
CA MET A 1 33.04 -10.83 33.48
C MET A 1 31.96 -9.80 33.07
N GLN A 2 31.95 -8.61 33.63
CA GLN A 2 30.99 -7.52 33.33
C GLN A 2 31.13 -6.90 31.93
N TYR A 3 32.30 -6.81 31.35
CA TYR A 3 32.53 -6.20 30.02
C TYR A 3 31.94 -6.99 28.83
N LYS A 4 31.70 -8.30 29.00
CA LYS A 4 31.07 -9.13 27.96
C LYS A 4 29.55 -8.94 27.88
N ILE A 5 28.93 -8.55 28.99
CA ILE A 5 27.49 -8.30 29.07
C ILE A 5 27.13 -6.93 28.48
N THR A 6 27.98 -5.91 28.74
CA THR A 6 27.81 -4.56 28.17
C THR A 6 28.03 -4.52 26.65
N LEU A 7 28.96 -5.31 26.11
CA LEU A 7 29.19 -5.38 24.67
C LEU A 7 28.03 -6.08 23.95
N GLY A 8 27.41 -7.08 24.59
CA GLY A 8 26.23 -7.78 24.02
C GLY A 8 24.98 -6.88 23.98
N LEU A 9 24.81 -5.98 24.93
CA LEU A 9 23.65 -5.06 24.98
C LEU A 9 23.74 -3.94 23.92
N LEU A 10 24.95 -3.58 23.49
CA LEU A 10 25.17 -2.55 22.47
C LEU A 10 24.74 -3.00 21.07
N PHE A 11 24.73 -4.32 20.80
CA PHE A 11 24.32 -4.88 19.50
C PHE A 11 22.81 -4.92 19.28
N LEU A 12 21.98 -4.71 20.31
CA LEU A 12 20.52 -4.74 20.21
C LEU A 12 19.91 -3.43 19.69
N LEU A 13 20.71 -2.40 19.42
CA LEU A 13 20.23 -1.09 18.98
C LEU A 13 20.24 -0.89 17.45
N PHE A 14 20.58 -1.91 16.65
CA PHE A 14 20.41 -1.84 15.21
C PHE A 14 18.94 -2.06 14.85
N SER A 15 18.15 -1.03 15.08
CA SER A 15 16.78 -0.94 14.57
C SER A 15 16.84 -0.76 13.05
N CYS A 16 16.28 -1.69 12.28
CA CYS A 16 16.06 -1.52 10.85
C CYS A 16 15.05 -0.38 10.65
N ASN A 17 15.50 0.79 10.24
CA ASN A 17 14.65 1.87 9.78
C ASN A 17 14.24 1.58 8.34
N THR A 18 12.99 1.19 8.13
CA THR A 18 12.36 1.28 6.80
C THR A 18 11.89 2.72 6.63
N ASN A 19 12.52 3.48 5.73
CA ASN A 19 12.08 4.83 5.42
C ASN A 19 10.78 4.73 4.61
N ILE A 20 9.67 5.15 5.23
CA ILE A 20 8.38 5.34 4.57
C ILE A 20 8.14 6.84 4.58
N ASP A 21 8.16 7.46 3.40
CA ASP A 21 8.00 8.91 3.27
C ASP A 21 6.53 9.33 3.21
N PHE A 22 5.66 8.43 2.75
CA PHE A 22 4.22 8.65 2.70
C PHE A 22 3.46 7.33 2.85
N ILE A 23 2.43 7.34 3.68
CA ILE A 23 1.44 6.26 3.77
C ILE A 23 0.09 6.84 4.19
N GLU A 24 -0.96 6.48 3.47
CA GLU A 24 -2.34 6.88 3.76
C GLU A 24 -3.30 5.72 3.49
N TYR A 25 -4.39 5.65 4.22
CA TYR A 25 -5.42 4.62 4.09
C TYR A 25 -6.80 5.23 4.01
N ASN A 26 -7.61 4.75 3.06
CA ASN A 26 -9.03 5.06 2.96
C ASN A 26 -9.86 3.84 3.36
N SER A 27 -10.93 4.07 4.09
CA SER A 27 -11.93 3.06 4.39
C SER A 27 -13.00 3.01 3.30
N VAL A 28 -13.44 1.80 2.96
CA VAL A 28 -14.53 1.56 1.99
C VAL A 28 -15.72 0.84 2.64
N ASP A 29 -15.82 0.86 3.97
CA ASP A 29 -16.92 0.34 4.77
C ASP A 29 -17.31 -1.12 4.42
N GLY A 30 -16.30 -1.94 4.14
CA GLY A 30 -16.45 -3.36 3.83
C GLY A 30 -16.85 -3.69 2.40
N ILE A 31 -17.26 -2.71 1.59
CA ILE A 31 -17.66 -2.91 0.18
C ILE A 31 -17.04 -1.84 -0.70
N TRP A 32 -16.19 -2.26 -1.63
CA TRP A 32 -15.67 -1.34 -2.64
C TRP A 32 -16.49 -1.41 -3.94
N HIS A 33 -17.25 -0.38 -4.19
CA HIS A 33 -17.99 -0.26 -5.43
C HIS A 33 -17.05 0.16 -6.57
N LYS A 34 -17.27 -0.38 -7.78
CA LYS A 34 -16.42 -0.09 -8.95
C LYS A 34 -16.31 1.40 -9.31
N ASP A 35 -17.38 2.17 -9.02
CA ASP A 35 -17.41 3.61 -9.29
C ASP A 35 -16.87 4.45 -8.13
N SER A 36 -16.48 3.81 -7.02
CA SER A 36 -15.87 4.46 -5.85
C SER A 36 -14.36 4.55 -6.00
N ILE A 37 -13.91 5.61 -6.66
CA ILE A 37 -12.48 5.87 -6.85
C ILE A 37 -11.90 6.35 -5.52
N GLN A 38 -10.80 5.73 -5.09
CA GLN A 38 -10.07 6.14 -3.89
C GLN A 38 -9.04 7.19 -4.28
N HIS A 39 -9.05 8.33 -3.59
CA HIS A 39 -8.18 9.46 -3.86
C HIS A 39 -7.23 9.70 -2.70
N PHE A 40 -5.96 9.89 -3.03
CA PHE A 40 -4.89 10.21 -2.10
C PHE A 40 -4.12 11.41 -2.63
N ASN A 41 -3.51 12.18 -1.75
CA ASN A 41 -2.62 13.25 -2.17
C ASN A 41 -1.45 13.36 -1.20
N PHE A 42 -0.28 13.73 -1.73
CA PHE A 42 0.93 13.89 -0.94
C PHE A 42 1.83 14.95 -1.53
N GLU A 43 2.74 15.42 -0.72
CA GLU A 43 3.81 16.33 -1.06
C GLU A 43 5.07 15.84 -0.36
N LEU A 44 6.21 15.90 -1.03
CA LEU A 44 7.49 15.47 -0.49
C LEU A 44 8.44 16.67 -0.40
N ASP A 45 8.92 16.95 0.80
CA ASP A 45 9.76 18.12 1.05
C ASP A 45 11.19 17.95 0.54
N SER A 46 11.68 16.69 0.44
CA SER A 46 13.06 16.35 0.13
C SER A 46 13.15 15.16 -0.82
N ALA A 47 12.51 15.26 -1.98
CA ALA A 47 12.42 14.17 -2.98
C ALA A 47 13.52 14.23 -4.05
N GLU A 48 14.26 15.33 -4.15
CA GLU A 48 15.21 15.58 -5.24
C GLU A 48 16.34 14.54 -5.25
N ASN A 49 16.61 13.98 -6.43
CA ASN A 49 17.61 12.93 -6.67
C ASN A 49 17.35 11.59 -5.94
N LEU A 50 16.17 11.40 -5.34
CA LEU A 50 15.79 10.14 -4.75
C LEU A 50 14.95 9.29 -5.73
N SER A 51 15.08 7.98 -5.61
CA SER A 51 14.27 7.01 -6.34
C SER A 51 13.33 6.31 -5.38
N TYR A 52 12.05 6.35 -5.70
CA TYR A 52 10.98 5.81 -4.85
C TYR A 52 10.40 4.53 -5.42
N LYS A 53 9.88 3.71 -4.53
CA LYS A 53 8.98 2.59 -4.86
C LYS A 53 7.58 2.92 -4.34
N SER A 54 6.59 2.69 -5.18
CA SER A 54 5.19 2.89 -4.85
C SER A 54 4.51 1.54 -4.65
N PHE A 55 3.73 1.42 -3.60
CA PHE A 55 2.94 0.22 -3.28
C PHE A 55 1.48 0.60 -3.06
N VAL A 56 0.58 -0.27 -3.49
CA VAL A 56 -0.82 -0.26 -3.07
C VAL A 56 -0.99 -1.24 -1.93
N ASN A 57 -1.26 -0.73 -0.73
CA ASN A 57 -1.55 -1.56 0.42
C ASN A 57 -3.05 -1.88 0.45
N LEU A 58 -3.38 -3.14 0.23
CA LEU A 58 -4.77 -3.62 0.18
C LEU A 58 -5.03 -4.58 1.34
N ARG A 59 -6.11 -4.33 2.08
CA ARG A 59 -6.59 -5.22 3.12
C ARG A 59 -7.92 -5.83 2.69
N ILE A 60 -7.96 -7.14 2.63
CA ILE A 60 -9.14 -7.92 2.30
C ILE A 60 -9.54 -8.78 3.48
N ASP A 61 -10.82 -9.10 3.61
CA ASP A 61 -11.27 -10.11 4.57
C ASP A 61 -11.21 -11.52 3.95
N GLU A 62 -11.40 -12.54 4.78
CA GLU A 62 -11.39 -13.94 4.35
C GLU A 62 -12.56 -14.31 3.41
N LYS A 63 -13.56 -13.43 3.25
CA LYS A 63 -14.70 -13.64 2.36
C LYS A 63 -14.46 -13.13 0.94
N TYR A 64 -13.29 -12.54 0.67
CA TYR A 64 -12.92 -12.15 -0.67
C TYR A 64 -12.88 -13.39 -1.57
N GLN A 65 -13.65 -13.34 -2.68
CA GLN A 65 -14.00 -14.53 -3.46
C GLN A 65 -13.10 -14.77 -4.68
N PHE A 66 -12.10 -13.93 -4.91
CA PHE A 66 -11.28 -13.99 -6.13
C PHE A 66 -9.81 -14.27 -5.79
N GLU A 67 -9.14 -14.96 -6.71
CA GLU A 67 -7.69 -15.23 -6.59
C GLU A 67 -6.85 -14.00 -6.92
N ASN A 68 -7.41 -13.03 -7.64
CA ASN A 68 -6.72 -11.84 -8.11
C ASN A 68 -7.56 -10.57 -7.92
N ILE A 69 -6.92 -9.44 -8.12
CA ILE A 69 -7.57 -8.13 -8.26
C ILE A 69 -6.94 -7.35 -9.42
N PHE A 70 -7.78 -6.69 -10.20
CA PHE A 70 -7.34 -5.71 -11.20
C PHE A 70 -7.53 -4.32 -10.65
N LEU A 71 -6.46 -3.50 -10.69
CA LEU A 71 -6.47 -2.12 -10.24
C LEU A 71 -6.06 -1.20 -11.39
N ILE A 72 -6.74 -0.06 -11.50
CA ILE A 72 -6.31 1.07 -12.29
C ILE A 72 -5.75 2.09 -11.31
N VAL A 73 -4.47 2.43 -11.46
CA VAL A 73 -3.77 3.40 -10.64
C VAL A 73 -3.34 4.57 -11.52
N SER A 74 -3.82 5.76 -11.20
CA SER A 74 -3.44 6.98 -11.89
C SER A 74 -2.64 7.87 -10.96
N LEU A 75 -1.49 8.32 -11.44
CA LEU A 75 -0.64 9.32 -10.78
C LEU A 75 -0.64 10.59 -11.61
N LYS A 76 -0.94 11.71 -10.98
CA LYS A 76 -0.86 13.04 -11.62
C LYS A 76 -0.22 14.04 -10.67
N ASP A 77 0.32 15.08 -11.23
CA ASP A 77 0.68 16.28 -10.49
C ASP A 77 -0.37 17.41 -10.71
N SER A 78 -0.04 18.62 -10.31
CA SER A 78 -0.95 19.78 -10.47
C SER A 78 -1.18 20.17 -11.92
N SER A 79 -0.35 19.73 -12.87
CA SER A 79 -0.34 20.16 -14.26
C SER A 79 -0.81 19.07 -15.22
N GLU A 80 -0.38 17.82 -14.99
CA GLU A 80 -0.57 16.74 -15.96
C GLU A 80 -0.71 15.35 -15.32
N ILE A 81 -1.18 14.40 -16.13
CA ILE A 81 -1.19 12.99 -15.78
C ILE A 81 0.20 12.41 -16.08
N LEU A 82 0.86 11.90 -15.04
CA LEU A 82 2.19 11.30 -15.15
C LEU A 82 2.13 9.83 -15.57
N SER A 83 1.16 9.08 -15.07
CA SER A 83 0.91 7.70 -15.50
C SER A 83 -0.51 7.26 -15.22
N ILE A 84 -0.99 6.28 -16.02
CA ILE A 84 -2.17 5.47 -15.75
C ILE A 84 -1.77 4.04 -16.02
N ASP A 85 -1.78 3.23 -14.97
CA ASP A 85 -1.35 1.85 -15.01
C ASP A 85 -2.52 0.93 -14.68
N THR A 86 -2.74 -0.11 -15.48
CA THR A 86 -3.70 -1.18 -15.18
C THR A 86 -2.92 -2.41 -14.79
N LEU A 87 -3.11 -2.87 -13.57
CA LEU A 87 -2.30 -3.89 -12.93
C LEU A 87 -3.17 -5.04 -12.44
N GLU A 88 -2.69 -6.26 -12.65
CA GLU A 88 -3.27 -7.46 -12.07
C GLU A 88 -2.38 -7.95 -10.93
N TYR A 89 -2.99 -8.21 -9.78
CA TYR A 89 -2.30 -8.75 -8.63
C TYR A 89 -2.94 -10.06 -8.19
N LYS A 90 -2.10 -11.06 -7.98
CA LYS A 90 -2.52 -12.34 -7.42
C LYS A 90 -2.58 -12.23 -5.91
N LEU A 91 -3.74 -12.51 -5.32
CA LEU A 91 -3.99 -12.42 -3.87
C LEU A 91 -4.09 -13.80 -3.21
N ALA A 92 -4.35 -14.86 -3.99
CA ALA A 92 -4.40 -16.23 -3.51
C ALA A 92 -3.68 -17.20 -4.44
N ASP A 93 -3.28 -18.34 -3.91
CA ASP A 93 -2.72 -19.44 -4.69
C ASP A 93 -3.85 -20.26 -5.39
N LYS A 94 -3.46 -21.26 -6.18
CA LYS A 94 -4.39 -22.15 -6.89
C LYS A 94 -5.28 -23.02 -5.98
N TYR A 95 -5.01 -23.03 -4.68
CA TYR A 95 -5.78 -23.77 -3.67
C TYR A 95 -6.70 -22.83 -2.89
N GLY A 96 -6.70 -21.53 -3.19
CA GLY A 96 -7.49 -20.54 -2.51
C GLY A 96 -6.85 -19.99 -1.22
N ASN A 97 -5.57 -20.28 -0.95
CA ASN A 97 -4.89 -19.72 0.21
C ASN A 97 -4.39 -18.32 -0.15
N PHE A 98 -4.76 -17.33 0.64
CA PHE A 98 -4.28 -15.98 0.47
C PHE A 98 -2.77 -15.88 0.72
N THR A 99 -2.08 -15.14 -0.15
CA THR A 99 -0.61 -14.97 -0.15
C THR A 99 -0.13 -13.79 0.69
N GLY A 100 -1.04 -12.90 1.08
CA GLY A 100 -0.73 -11.75 1.95
C GLY A 100 -0.50 -12.13 3.42
N ASN A 101 -0.13 -11.15 4.22
CA ASN A 101 0.08 -11.30 5.65
C ASN A 101 -1.27 -11.47 6.37
N LYS A 102 -1.54 -12.68 6.86
CA LYS A 102 -2.79 -12.98 7.54
C LYS A 102 -2.77 -12.46 8.98
N ARG A 103 -3.82 -11.73 9.36
CA ARG A 103 -4.11 -11.28 10.73
C ARG A 103 -5.57 -11.58 11.04
N ILE A 104 -5.84 -12.27 12.12
CA ILE A 104 -7.17 -12.72 12.58
C ILE A 104 -8.16 -12.94 11.41
N ASN A 105 -8.86 -11.90 10.93
CA ASN A 105 -9.88 -11.98 9.86
C ASN A 105 -9.52 -11.11 8.64
N ILE A 106 -8.31 -10.60 8.55
CA ILE A 106 -7.84 -9.70 7.50
C ILE A 106 -6.56 -10.23 6.90
N VAL A 107 -6.43 -10.10 5.57
CA VAL A 107 -5.20 -10.37 4.84
C VAL A 107 -4.66 -9.05 4.30
N GLU A 108 -3.46 -8.69 4.72
CA GLU A 108 -2.76 -7.50 4.27
C GLU A 108 -1.86 -7.84 3.09
N ASN A 109 -2.07 -7.14 1.97
CA ASN A 109 -1.28 -7.30 0.76
C ASN A 109 -0.56 -5.98 0.45
N SER A 110 0.76 -6.03 0.29
CA SER A 110 1.54 -4.90 -0.21
C SER A 110 1.90 -5.16 -1.66
N LEU A 111 1.20 -4.48 -2.55
CA LEU A 111 1.22 -4.73 -3.99
C LEU A 111 2.12 -3.68 -4.65
N LEU A 112 3.23 -4.12 -5.23
CA LEU A 112 4.16 -3.21 -5.92
C LEU A 112 3.45 -2.58 -7.13
N HIS A 113 3.33 -1.25 -7.13
CA HIS A 113 2.80 -0.51 -8.26
C HIS A 113 3.91 -0.12 -9.24
N LYS A 114 4.93 0.57 -8.76
CA LYS A 114 5.99 1.09 -9.62
C LYS A 114 7.30 1.23 -8.87
N GLU A 115 8.40 0.99 -9.57
CA GLU A 115 9.75 1.23 -9.08
C GLU A 115 10.40 2.41 -9.82
N ASN A 116 11.44 2.96 -9.22
CA ASN A 116 12.26 4.03 -9.81
C ASN A 116 11.45 5.27 -10.22
N ILE A 117 10.53 5.71 -9.35
CA ILE A 117 9.79 6.95 -9.54
C ILE A 117 10.62 8.10 -8.95
N SER A 118 10.72 9.18 -9.71
CA SER A 118 11.31 10.43 -9.22
C SER A 118 10.22 11.47 -9.00
N PHE A 119 10.29 12.17 -7.90
CA PHE A 119 9.39 13.26 -7.55
C PHE A 119 10.17 14.57 -7.41
N ALA A 120 9.52 15.70 -7.67
CA ALA A 120 10.08 17.01 -7.41
C ALA A 120 9.75 17.45 -5.98
N ASN A 121 10.65 18.25 -5.38
CA ASN A 121 10.43 18.85 -4.07
C ASN A 121 9.24 19.81 -4.08
N ASN A 122 8.52 19.88 -2.99
CA ASN A 122 7.43 20.83 -2.75
C ASN A 122 6.38 20.83 -3.88
N LYS A 123 6.20 19.69 -4.55
CA LYS A 123 5.18 19.50 -5.57
C LYS A 123 4.09 18.56 -5.06
N LYS A 124 2.85 18.94 -5.27
CA LYS A 124 1.70 18.16 -4.87
C LYS A 124 1.36 17.11 -5.91
N TYR A 125 1.22 15.88 -5.47
CA TYR A 125 0.86 14.72 -6.26
C TYR A 125 -0.50 14.17 -5.83
N PHE A 126 -1.22 13.61 -6.80
CA PHE A 126 -2.53 13.02 -6.59
C PHE A 126 -2.53 11.61 -7.18
N VAL A 127 -2.96 10.68 -6.36
CA VAL A 127 -3.14 9.27 -6.77
C VAL A 127 -4.61 8.94 -6.72
N SER A 128 -5.10 8.30 -7.77
CA SER A 128 -6.44 7.71 -7.75
C SER A 128 -6.34 6.21 -8.02
N ILE A 129 -7.08 5.42 -7.25
CA ILE A 129 -7.10 3.97 -7.34
C ILE A 129 -8.53 3.50 -7.50
N GLN A 130 -8.77 2.68 -8.52
CA GLN A 130 -10.06 2.08 -8.83
C GLN A 130 -9.87 0.60 -9.13
N HIS A 131 -10.78 -0.27 -8.68
CA HIS A 131 -10.74 -1.65 -9.14
C HIS A 131 -11.39 -1.79 -10.52
N ALA A 132 -10.80 -2.64 -11.36
CA ALA A 132 -11.27 -2.96 -12.71
C ALA A 132 -11.86 -4.37 -12.81
N MET A 133 -12.37 -4.90 -11.72
CA MET A 133 -13.05 -6.19 -11.70
C MET A 133 -14.38 -6.12 -12.45
N ARG A 134 -14.78 -7.23 -13.10
CA ARG A 134 -16.03 -7.30 -13.87
C ARG A 134 -17.31 -7.27 -13.02
N ILE A 135 -17.17 -7.33 -11.70
CA ILE A 135 -18.27 -7.23 -10.74
C ILE A 135 -18.41 -5.79 -10.24
N ILE A 136 -19.64 -5.45 -9.83
CA ILE A 136 -19.96 -4.09 -9.41
C ILE A 136 -19.33 -3.75 -8.06
N CYS A 137 -19.26 -4.70 -7.12
CA CYS A 137 -18.78 -4.49 -5.77
C CYS A 137 -17.81 -5.59 -5.34
N LEU A 138 -16.73 -5.21 -4.66
CA LEU A 138 -15.83 -6.11 -3.96
C LEU A 138 -16.10 -6.07 -2.46
N LEU A 139 -16.26 -7.26 -1.87
CA LEU A 139 -16.36 -7.38 -0.42
C LEU A 139 -14.97 -7.42 0.19
N TYR A 140 -14.65 -6.44 1.01
CA TYR A 140 -13.46 -6.44 1.85
C TYR A 140 -13.57 -5.40 2.96
N THR A 141 -12.81 -5.62 4.00
CA THR A 141 -12.74 -4.69 5.11
C THR A 141 -11.53 -3.77 4.95
N SER A 142 -11.77 -2.47 4.97
CA SER A 142 -10.67 -1.53 5.18
C SER A 142 -10.32 -1.50 6.67
N PRO A 143 -9.05 -1.34 7.02
CA PRO A 143 -8.70 -1.18 8.42
C PRO A 143 -9.19 0.15 8.94
N SER A 144 -9.79 0.12 10.09
CA SER A 144 -9.83 1.27 10.97
C SER A 144 -8.39 1.73 11.25
N PRO A 145 -8.08 3.03 11.24
CA PRO A 145 -6.80 3.51 11.72
C PRO A 145 -6.62 2.96 13.14
N ARG A 146 -5.55 2.22 13.38
CA ARG A 146 -5.23 1.84 14.74
C ARG A 146 -4.92 3.10 15.50
N ASP A 147 -5.76 3.39 16.46
CA ASP A 147 -5.45 4.27 17.56
C ASP A 147 -4.21 3.68 18.25
N ASN A 148 -3.05 4.26 18.00
CA ASN A 148 -1.83 3.97 18.74
C ASN A 148 -1.96 4.67 20.09
N ARG A 149 -2.57 4.00 21.05
CA ARG A 149 -2.42 4.33 22.47
C ARG A 149 -1.21 3.62 23.03
#